data_7a10ff514339e576fd13801a2c24554c
#
_entry.id   7a10ff514339e576fd13801a2c24554c
#
_cell.length_a   1.000
_cell.length_b   1.000
_cell.length_c   1.000
_cell.angle_alpha   90.00
_cell.angle_beta   90.00
_cell.angle_gamma   90.00
#
_symmetry.space_group_name_H-M   'P 1'
#
loop_
_entity.id
_entity.type
_entity.pdbx_description
1 polymer ?
#
loop_
_entity_poly.entity_id
_entity_poly.type
_entity_poly.pdbx_seq_one_letter_code
_entity_poly.pdbx_strand_id
1 'polypeptide(L)'
;MTADTAAPRIWQQPAQVWAVAFACVVAFMGIGLVDPILPAIAESLQASPVETELLFTSYLVVTGLAMLVTSWISSRIGAKATLLVGLALIVVFALLCALSGSVDAIIGFRAGWGLGNALFISTALATIVGAASGGSSAAIILYEAALGLGIAVGPLLGGILGEVSWRGPFFGVVALMAVAFVAVMLLLRGPTPERTPLAFSAPFRALGRPALAILAATALFYNIGFFTLLAFSPFPLGFGAMGIGLTFFGWGLGLAITSVWVAPLLLRRLRLTTVLLIALPLLALDLVAAAFVVSSAAALVTCIVVGGLVLGVVNTALTEAVMEATDLPRSVASSAYSAVRFLGGAVAPPLAAVLWHAFNAGVPYIMAAASVVIASLCILFGRPLLAHIDGAHPDAADEGAAVLVGDAA
;
A
#
# COMPACT_ATOMS: atom_id res chain seq x y z
N MET A 1 -33.30 -4.12 29.53
CA MET A 1 -32.36 -3.02 29.23
C MET A 1 -31.21 -3.64 28.43
N THR A 2 -31.36 -3.70 27.13
CA THR A 2 -30.28 -4.08 26.20
C THR A 2 -29.43 -2.83 26.00
N ALA A 3 -28.18 -2.86 26.51
CA ALA A 3 -27.25 -1.81 26.25
C ALA A 3 -27.00 -1.75 24.73
N ASP A 4 -27.41 -0.65 24.13
CA ASP A 4 -27.09 -0.28 22.75
C ASP A 4 -25.57 -0.13 22.64
N THR A 5 -24.86 -1.23 22.30
CA THR A 5 -23.43 -1.22 22.03
C THR A 5 -23.24 -0.63 20.65
N ALA A 6 -23.32 0.70 20.55
CA ALA A 6 -22.93 1.42 19.36
C ALA A 6 -21.55 0.92 18.91
N ALA A 7 -21.43 0.52 17.64
CA ALA A 7 -20.18 0.05 17.08
C ALA A 7 -19.06 1.08 17.38
N PRO A 8 -17.92 0.63 17.94
CA PRO A 8 -16.86 1.55 18.35
C PRO A 8 -16.40 2.38 17.14
N ARG A 9 -16.36 3.69 17.31
CA ARG A 9 -15.96 4.63 16.26
C ARG A 9 -14.51 4.36 15.88
N ILE A 10 -14.17 4.53 14.61
CA ILE A 10 -12.79 4.32 14.04
C ILE A 10 -11.73 5.02 14.92
N TRP A 11 -12.07 6.15 15.54
CA TRP A 11 -11.20 6.94 16.40
C TRP A 11 -11.03 6.41 17.83
N GLN A 12 -11.80 5.41 18.24
CA GLN A 12 -11.77 4.82 19.59
C GLN A 12 -10.93 3.54 19.62
N GLN A 13 -9.72 3.61 19.06
CA GLN A 13 -8.80 2.47 19.01
C GLN A 13 -7.88 2.44 20.23
N PRO A 14 -7.44 1.25 20.67
CA PRO A 14 -6.42 1.10 21.72
C PRO A 14 -5.10 1.80 21.35
N ALA A 15 -4.36 2.29 22.36
CA ALA A 15 -3.08 2.99 22.13
C ALA A 15 -2.06 2.16 21.31
N GLN A 16 -2.08 0.83 21.49
CA GLN A 16 -1.24 -0.09 20.70
C GLN A 16 -1.55 -0.06 19.21
N VAL A 17 -2.83 0.08 18.84
CA VAL A 17 -3.26 0.19 17.42
C VAL A 17 -2.76 1.51 16.83
N TRP A 18 -2.89 2.61 17.58
CA TRP A 18 -2.37 3.92 17.17
C TRP A 18 -0.85 3.94 17.02
N ALA A 19 -0.11 3.25 17.90
CA ALA A 19 1.34 3.15 17.78
C ALA A 19 1.76 2.42 16.50
N VAL A 20 1.09 1.31 16.16
CA VAL A 20 1.37 0.58 14.93
C VAL A 20 0.90 1.36 13.71
N ALA A 21 -0.26 2.04 13.77
CA ALA A 21 -0.75 2.88 12.68
C ALA A 21 0.20 4.06 12.40
N PHE A 22 0.71 4.74 13.43
CA PHE A 22 1.74 5.77 13.28
C PHE A 22 2.99 5.22 12.60
N ALA A 23 3.47 4.06 13.05
CA ALA A 23 4.61 3.39 12.43
C ALA A 23 4.33 3.02 10.94
N CYS A 24 3.08 2.66 10.59
CA CYS A 24 2.66 2.45 9.20
C CYS A 24 2.74 3.74 8.38
N VAL A 25 2.26 4.89 8.91
CA VAL A 25 2.39 6.18 8.23
C VAL A 25 3.85 6.45 7.86
N VAL A 26 4.77 6.27 8.82
CA VAL A 26 6.20 6.53 8.59
C VAL A 26 6.83 5.51 7.63
N ALA A 27 6.40 4.23 7.69
CA ALA A 27 6.87 3.19 6.78
C ALA A 27 6.45 3.47 5.32
N PHE A 28 5.21 3.84 5.12
CA PHE A 28 4.69 4.21 3.80
C PHE A 28 5.24 5.55 3.29
N MET A 29 5.50 6.49 4.19
CA MET A 29 6.20 7.74 3.88
C MET A 29 7.57 7.47 3.25
N GLY A 30 8.29 6.45 3.73
CA GLY A 30 9.59 6.05 3.19
C GLY A 30 9.56 5.54 1.75
N ILE A 31 8.38 5.21 1.19
CA ILE A 31 8.22 4.84 -0.22
C ILE A 31 8.34 6.09 -1.10
N GLY A 32 7.54 7.12 -0.84
CA GLY A 32 7.49 8.32 -1.69
C GLY A 32 8.49 9.42 -1.32
N LEU A 33 9.21 9.28 -0.20
CA LEU A 33 10.13 10.31 0.30
C LEU A 33 11.39 10.45 -0.57
N VAL A 34 11.78 9.39 -1.28
CA VAL A 34 13.00 9.37 -2.09
C VAL A 34 12.77 10.01 -3.47
N ASP A 35 11.54 9.97 -4.01
CA ASP A 35 11.25 10.44 -5.36
C ASP A 35 11.65 11.89 -5.61
N PRO A 36 11.34 12.86 -4.73
CA PRO A 36 11.72 14.27 -4.94
C PRO A 36 13.23 14.53 -4.93
N ILE A 37 13.99 13.62 -4.31
CA ILE A 37 15.45 13.80 -4.17
C ILE A 37 16.25 12.94 -5.16
N LEU A 38 15.62 12.11 -5.99
CA LEU A 38 16.31 11.31 -6.99
C LEU A 38 17.20 12.13 -7.92
N PRO A 39 16.74 13.28 -8.48
CA PRO A 39 17.61 14.12 -9.30
C PRO A 39 18.83 14.65 -8.54
N ALA A 40 18.66 15.07 -7.29
CA ALA A 40 19.74 15.57 -6.47
C ALA A 40 20.75 14.48 -6.08
N ILE A 41 20.31 13.24 -5.86
CA ILE A 41 21.19 12.08 -5.67
C ILE A 41 21.96 11.80 -6.95
N ALA A 42 21.28 11.76 -8.11
CA ALA A 42 21.90 11.50 -9.40
C ALA A 42 22.99 12.52 -9.71
N GLU A 43 22.71 13.80 -9.51
CA GLU A 43 23.69 14.88 -9.73
C GLU A 43 24.87 14.80 -8.74
N SER A 44 24.58 14.64 -7.45
CA SER A 44 25.60 14.65 -6.38
C SER A 44 26.53 13.44 -6.44
N LEU A 45 26.04 12.28 -6.82
CA LEU A 45 26.77 11.01 -6.86
C LEU A 45 27.14 10.59 -8.28
N GLN A 46 26.86 11.42 -9.30
CA GLN A 46 27.10 11.13 -10.72
C GLN A 46 26.45 9.81 -11.17
N ALA A 47 25.23 9.55 -10.67
CA ALA A 47 24.50 8.32 -10.96
C ALA A 47 23.87 8.36 -12.36
N SER A 48 23.95 7.25 -13.07
CA SER A 48 23.24 7.07 -14.33
C SER A 48 21.71 6.97 -14.10
N PRO A 49 20.88 7.20 -15.13
CA PRO A 49 19.44 7.01 -15.03
C PRO A 49 19.04 5.61 -14.55
N VAL A 50 19.76 4.58 -15.00
CA VAL A 50 19.50 3.18 -14.60
C VAL A 50 19.77 2.96 -13.11
N GLU A 51 20.90 3.48 -12.59
CA GLU A 51 21.22 3.40 -11.17
C GLU A 51 20.19 4.15 -10.31
N THR A 52 19.70 5.29 -10.81
CA THR A 52 18.66 6.05 -10.13
C THR A 52 17.36 5.26 -10.01
N GLU A 53 16.95 4.53 -11.05
CA GLU A 53 15.77 3.65 -11.02
C GLU A 53 15.98 2.42 -10.11
N LEU A 54 17.21 1.89 -10.05
CA LEU A 54 17.54 0.78 -9.17
C LEU A 54 17.38 1.12 -7.68
N LEU A 55 17.49 2.39 -7.29
CA LEU A 55 17.18 2.81 -5.93
C LEU A 55 15.74 2.44 -5.51
N PHE A 56 14.80 2.52 -6.43
CA PHE A 56 13.40 2.19 -6.18
C PHE A 56 13.15 0.68 -6.32
N THR A 57 13.62 0.12 -7.43
CA THR A 57 13.41 -1.29 -7.78
C THR A 57 14.01 -2.25 -6.75
N SER A 58 15.25 -2.01 -6.27
CA SER A 58 15.91 -2.86 -5.28
C SER A 58 15.10 -2.96 -3.99
N TYR A 59 14.58 -1.83 -3.52
CA TYR A 59 13.73 -1.75 -2.34
C TYR A 59 12.43 -2.56 -2.52
N LEU A 60 11.71 -2.37 -3.64
CA LEU A 60 10.42 -3.04 -3.88
C LEU A 60 10.57 -4.54 -4.11
N VAL A 61 11.59 -4.97 -4.87
CA VAL A 61 11.87 -6.40 -5.13
C VAL A 61 12.17 -7.12 -3.82
N VAL A 62 13.09 -6.58 -3.03
CA VAL A 62 13.45 -7.22 -1.75
C VAL A 62 12.28 -7.18 -0.77
N THR A 63 11.52 -6.08 -0.72
CA THR A 63 10.30 -6.01 0.08
C THR A 63 9.32 -7.11 -0.32
N GLY A 64 8.99 -7.23 -1.60
CA GLY A 64 8.03 -8.23 -2.09
C GLY A 64 8.50 -9.68 -1.80
N LEU A 65 9.75 -10.01 -2.12
CA LEU A 65 10.28 -11.34 -1.88
C LEU A 65 10.36 -11.69 -0.38
N ALA A 66 10.80 -10.75 0.44
CA ALA A 66 10.90 -10.95 1.89
C ALA A 66 9.52 -11.09 2.57
N MET A 67 8.48 -10.45 2.03
CA MET A 67 7.10 -10.61 2.54
C MET A 67 6.64 -12.07 2.48
N LEU A 68 7.07 -12.87 1.50
CA LEU A 68 6.73 -14.30 1.42
C LEU A 68 7.20 -15.11 2.62
N VAL A 69 8.23 -14.66 3.33
CA VAL A 69 8.76 -15.38 4.50
C VAL A 69 8.39 -14.71 5.83
N THR A 70 7.76 -13.54 5.80
CA THR A 70 7.46 -12.77 7.00
C THR A 70 6.53 -13.50 7.97
N SER A 71 5.49 -14.17 7.49
CA SER A 71 4.55 -14.92 8.35
C SER A 71 5.25 -16.09 9.05
N TRP A 72 6.19 -16.76 8.38
CA TRP A 72 7.01 -17.81 8.96
C TRP A 72 7.91 -17.26 10.08
N ILE A 73 8.58 -16.13 9.85
CA ILE A 73 9.41 -15.44 10.86
C ILE A 73 8.54 -15.03 12.05
N SER A 74 7.43 -14.33 11.78
CA SER A 74 6.52 -13.80 12.81
C SER A 74 5.92 -14.91 13.67
N SER A 75 5.62 -16.10 13.10
CA SER A 75 5.12 -17.25 13.86
C SER A 75 6.14 -17.82 14.86
N ARG A 76 7.43 -17.59 14.62
CA ARG A 76 8.52 -18.10 15.50
C ARG A 76 8.95 -17.10 16.54
N ILE A 77 9.18 -15.84 16.18
CA ILE A 77 9.64 -14.81 17.11
C ILE A 77 8.50 -13.98 17.72
N GLY A 78 7.30 -14.06 17.15
CA GLY A 78 6.10 -13.31 17.55
C GLY A 78 5.97 -11.98 16.83
N ALA A 79 4.73 -11.48 16.73
CA ALA A 79 4.39 -10.27 15.98
C ALA A 79 5.16 -9.03 16.49
N LYS A 80 5.19 -8.80 17.81
CA LYS A 80 5.89 -7.65 18.41
C LYS A 80 7.39 -7.66 18.08
N ALA A 81 8.05 -8.80 18.21
CA ALA A 81 9.48 -8.91 17.90
C ALA A 81 9.73 -8.68 16.40
N THR A 82 8.87 -9.23 15.54
CA THR A 82 8.97 -9.03 14.08
C THR A 82 8.82 -7.55 13.68
N LEU A 83 7.84 -6.84 14.27
CA LEU A 83 7.66 -5.40 14.08
C LEU A 83 8.90 -4.61 14.51
N LEU A 84 9.44 -4.90 15.71
CA LEU A 84 10.61 -4.20 16.23
C LEU A 84 11.87 -4.49 15.41
N VAL A 85 12.09 -5.74 14.97
CA VAL A 85 13.20 -6.08 14.07
C VAL A 85 13.05 -5.35 12.74
N GLY A 86 11.83 -5.32 12.17
CA GLY A 86 11.55 -4.58 10.95
C GLY A 86 11.88 -3.09 11.08
N LEU A 87 11.38 -2.44 12.13
CA LEU A 87 11.67 -1.02 12.42
C LEU A 87 13.16 -0.76 12.65
N ALA A 88 13.85 -1.63 13.40
CA ALA A 88 15.28 -1.50 13.62
C ALA A 88 16.09 -1.58 12.32
N LEU A 89 15.75 -2.54 11.43
CA LEU A 89 16.37 -2.64 10.12
C LEU A 89 16.13 -1.38 9.28
N ILE A 90 14.90 -0.84 9.26
CA ILE A 90 14.60 0.40 8.55
C ILE A 90 15.48 1.54 9.07
N VAL A 91 15.56 1.74 10.40
CA VAL A 91 16.40 2.78 11.03
C VAL A 91 17.86 2.63 10.61
N VAL A 92 18.41 1.42 10.73
CA VAL A 92 19.83 1.15 10.43
C VAL A 92 20.11 1.41 8.95
N PHE A 93 19.32 0.84 8.04
CA PHE A 93 19.58 0.97 6.60
C PHE A 93 19.25 2.37 6.06
N ALA A 94 18.26 3.08 6.61
CA ALA A 94 18.03 4.49 6.28
C ALA A 94 19.21 5.37 6.74
N LEU A 95 19.78 5.10 7.91
CA LEU A 95 20.98 5.80 8.38
C LEU A 95 22.18 5.52 7.48
N LEU A 96 22.38 4.26 7.07
CA LEU A 96 23.44 3.91 6.13
C LEU A 96 23.26 4.59 4.77
N CYS A 97 22.02 4.72 4.26
CA CYS A 97 21.73 5.53 3.07
C CYS A 97 22.15 7.00 3.26
N ALA A 98 21.76 7.60 4.40
CA ALA A 98 22.08 9.01 4.72
C ALA A 98 23.60 9.28 4.78
N LEU A 99 24.35 8.32 5.28
CA LEU A 99 25.82 8.43 5.45
C LEU A 99 26.61 7.98 4.21
N SER A 100 25.96 7.41 3.20
CA SER A 100 26.61 6.87 2.03
C SER A 100 27.20 7.97 1.12
N GLY A 101 28.31 7.64 0.46
CA GLY A 101 28.94 8.44 -0.57
C GLY A 101 28.90 7.80 -1.97
N SER A 102 28.18 6.68 -2.16
CA SER A 102 28.13 5.92 -3.40
C SER A 102 26.69 5.51 -3.69
N VAL A 103 26.27 5.62 -4.95
CA VAL A 103 24.93 5.20 -5.40
C VAL A 103 24.74 3.68 -5.25
N ASP A 104 25.75 2.89 -5.58
CA ASP A 104 25.70 1.43 -5.43
C ASP A 104 25.46 1.00 -3.98
N ALA A 105 26.13 1.68 -3.04
CA ALA A 105 25.92 1.45 -1.62
C ALA A 105 24.48 1.80 -1.20
N ILE A 106 23.94 2.91 -1.69
CA ILE A 106 22.54 3.29 -1.41
C ILE A 106 21.58 2.27 -2.00
N ILE A 107 21.81 1.76 -3.21
CA ILE A 107 20.99 0.68 -3.82
C ILE A 107 20.99 -0.56 -2.92
N GLY A 108 22.17 -1.00 -2.44
CA GLY A 108 22.28 -2.11 -1.50
C GLY A 108 21.60 -1.85 -0.15
N PHE A 109 21.76 -0.67 0.41
CA PHE A 109 21.13 -0.29 1.67
C PHE A 109 19.60 -0.15 1.53
N ARG A 110 19.10 0.33 0.39
CA ARG A 110 17.67 0.33 0.06
C ARG A 110 17.08 -1.09 0.03
N ALA A 111 17.82 -2.07 -0.49
CA ALA A 111 17.43 -3.48 -0.42
C ALA A 111 17.31 -3.97 1.03
N GLY A 112 18.28 -3.63 1.90
CA GLY A 112 18.20 -3.93 3.32
C GLY A 112 17.05 -3.22 4.06
N TRP A 113 16.75 -1.98 3.67
CA TRP A 113 15.57 -1.26 4.14
C TRP A 113 14.29 -1.98 3.71
N GLY A 114 14.22 -2.45 2.45
CA GLY A 114 13.12 -3.25 1.93
C GLY A 114 12.85 -4.52 2.75
N LEU A 115 13.89 -5.19 3.24
CA LEU A 115 13.76 -6.32 4.15
C LEU A 115 13.07 -5.91 5.46
N GLY A 116 13.51 -4.81 6.08
CA GLY A 116 12.87 -4.26 7.28
C GLY A 116 11.41 -3.90 7.05
N ASN A 117 11.12 -3.28 5.91
CA ASN A 117 9.77 -2.90 5.50
C ASN A 117 8.85 -4.10 5.30
N ALA A 118 9.35 -5.19 4.71
CA ALA A 118 8.60 -6.43 4.54
C ALA A 118 8.18 -7.05 5.89
N LEU A 119 9.11 -7.13 6.84
CA LEU A 119 8.83 -7.64 8.18
C LEU A 119 7.81 -6.76 8.90
N PHE A 120 7.92 -5.44 8.75
CA PHE A 120 7.04 -4.50 9.41
C PHE A 120 5.64 -4.48 8.79
N ILE A 121 5.47 -4.17 7.50
CA ILE A 121 4.16 -3.91 6.86
C ILE A 121 3.25 -5.14 6.93
N SER A 122 3.76 -6.34 6.55
CA SER A 122 2.94 -7.56 6.58
C SER A 122 2.48 -7.92 7.99
N THR A 123 3.34 -7.68 8.99
CA THR A 123 3.01 -7.95 10.40
C THR A 123 2.11 -6.87 10.98
N ALA A 124 2.29 -5.61 10.57
CA ALA A 124 1.50 -4.47 11.04
C ALA A 124 0.02 -4.61 10.67
N LEU A 125 -0.31 -4.94 9.42
CA LEU A 125 -1.69 -5.17 9.01
C LEU A 125 -2.36 -6.26 9.86
N ALA A 126 -1.71 -7.42 10.00
CA ALA A 126 -2.23 -8.51 10.82
C ALA A 126 -2.38 -8.12 12.31
N THR A 127 -1.46 -7.31 12.84
CA THR A 127 -1.49 -6.83 14.22
C THR A 127 -2.62 -5.83 14.44
N ILE A 128 -2.82 -4.87 13.54
CA ILE A 128 -3.91 -3.89 13.60
C ILE A 128 -5.26 -4.62 13.53
N VAL A 129 -5.44 -5.53 12.55
CA VAL A 129 -6.68 -6.31 12.39
C VAL A 129 -6.97 -7.20 13.61
N GLY A 130 -5.93 -7.72 14.26
CA GLY A 130 -6.07 -8.55 15.46
C GLY A 130 -6.34 -7.78 16.76
N ALA A 131 -5.97 -6.48 16.83
CA ALA A 131 -6.02 -5.68 18.07
C ALA A 131 -7.04 -4.53 18.02
N ALA A 132 -7.61 -4.22 16.86
CA ALA A 132 -8.53 -3.12 16.70
C ALA A 132 -9.89 -3.38 17.35
N SER A 133 -10.48 -2.33 17.91
CA SER A 133 -11.86 -2.28 18.34
C SER A 133 -12.76 -1.98 17.14
N GLY A 134 -13.86 -2.70 16.96
CA GLY A 134 -14.80 -2.48 15.83
C GLY A 134 -14.60 -3.41 14.62
N GLY A 135 -13.86 -4.50 14.82
CA GLY A 135 -13.73 -5.55 13.80
C GLY A 135 -12.64 -5.29 12.75
N SER A 136 -12.54 -6.22 11.79
CA SER A 136 -11.50 -6.19 10.76
C SER A 136 -11.66 -5.02 9.79
N SER A 137 -12.87 -4.62 9.42
CA SER A 137 -13.13 -3.51 8.50
C SER A 137 -12.58 -2.18 9.03
N ALA A 138 -12.87 -1.84 10.31
CA ALA A 138 -12.34 -0.62 10.94
C ALA A 138 -10.80 -0.60 10.99
N ALA A 139 -10.20 -1.76 11.22
CA ALA A 139 -8.75 -1.94 11.24
C ALA A 139 -8.13 -1.72 9.85
N ILE A 140 -8.75 -2.25 8.80
CA ILE A 140 -8.29 -2.12 7.41
C ILE A 140 -8.40 -0.67 6.96
N ILE A 141 -9.51 0.00 7.26
CA ILE A 141 -9.69 1.43 6.97
C ILE A 141 -8.56 2.26 7.60
N LEU A 142 -8.21 2.00 8.87
CA LEU A 142 -7.14 2.70 9.56
C LEU A 142 -5.77 2.43 8.91
N TYR A 143 -5.51 1.19 8.51
CA TYR A 143 -4.28 0.81 7.83
C TYR A 143 -4.15 1.48 6.45
N GLU A 144 -5.20 1.46 5.65
CA GLU A 144 -5.20 2.09 4.32
C GLU A 144 -5.17 3.63 4.42
N ALA A 145 -5.80 4.22 5.45
CA ALA A 145 -5.65 5.63 5.74
C ALA A 145 -4.21 5.99 6.11
N ALA A 146 -3.53 5.13 6.91
CA ALA A 146 -2.12 5.31 7.25
C ALA A 146 -1.22 5.18 6.01
N LEU A 147 -1.55 4.27 5.08
CA LEU A 147 -0.89 4.15 3.78
C LEU A 147 -1.05 5.44 2.97
N GLY A 148 -2.28 5.91 2.78
CA GLY A 148 -2.54 7.13 2.02
C GLY A 148 -1.86 8.36 2.61
N LEU A 149 -1.96 8.53 3.94
CA LEU A 149 -1.33 9.64 4.65
C LEU A 149 0.21 9.56 4.56
N GLY A 150 0.78 8.36 4.72
CA GLY A 150 2.22 8.14 4.59
C GLY A 150 2.73 8.54 3.21
N ILE A 151 2.07 8.05 2.16
CA ILE A 151 2.44 8.35 0.77
C ILE A 151 2.20 9.83 0.44
N ALA A 152 1.21 10.49 1.06
CA ALA A 152 0.99 11.92 0.91
C ALA A 152 2.12 12.75 1.53
N VAL A 153 2.45 12.46 2.79
CA VAL A 153 3.44 13.22 3.57
C VAL A 153 4.87 12.95 3.09
N GLY A 154 5.14 11.76 2.56
CA GLY A 154 6.47 11.33 2.12
C GLY A 154 7.12 12.30 1.13
N PRO A 155 6.55 12.50 -0.06
CA PRO A 155 7.11 13.40 -1.06
C PRO A 155 7.18 14.85 -0.58
N LEU A 156 6.22 15.31 0.23
CA LEU A 156 6.23 16.66 0.79
C LEU A 156 7.42 16.86 1.73
N LEU A 157 7.63 15.95 2.67
CA LEU A 157 8.80 15.99 3.57
C LEU A 157 10.09 15.75 2.79
N GLY A 158 10.06 14.88 1.79
CA GLY A 158 11.17 14.64 0.86
C GLY A 158 11.60 15.93 0.16
N GLY A 159 10.63 16.71 -0.33
CA GLY A 159 10.87 18.02 -0.94
C GLY A 159 11.48 19.00 0.05
N ILE A 160 10.82 19.24 1.20
CA ILE A 160 11.25 20.21 2.22
C ILE A 160 12.66 19.88 2.75
N LEU A 161 12.90 18.65 3.15
CA LEU A 161 14.19 18.23 3.69
C LEU A 161 15.26 18.11 2.60
N GLY A 162 14.84 17.80 1.37
CA GLY A 162 15.69 17.69 0.18
C GLY A 162 16.27 19.03 -0.27
N GLU A 163 15.55 20.13 -0.06
CA GLU A 163 16.06 21.49 -0.32
C GLU A 163 17.31 21.83 0.51
N VAL A 164 17.40 21.26 1.72
CA VAL A 164 18.57 21.45 2.60
C VAL A 164 19.72 20.52 2.18
N SER A 165 19.39 19.25 1.96
CA SER A 165 20.33 18.23 1.52
C SER A 165 19.57 16.99 1.06
N TRP A 166 20.00 16.32 -0.01
CA TRP A 166 19.46 15.05 -0.44
C TRP A 166 19.54 13.95 0.67
N ARG A 167 20.41 14.11 1.66
CA ARG A 167 20.52 13.25 2.83
C ARG A 167 19.46 13.53 3.88
N GLY A 168 18.88 14.73 3.89
CA GLY A 168 17.88 15.18 4.86
C GLY A 168 16.69 14.24 5.02
N PRO A 169 16.03 13.82 3.92
CA PRO A 169 14.92 12.88 3.95
C PRO A 169 15.26 11.54 4.63
N PHE A 170 16.43 10.98 4.37
CA PHE A 170 16.88 9.74 5.04
C PHE A 170 17.01 9.92 6.55
N PHE A 171 17.61 11.03 7.01
CA PHE A 171 17.67 11.35 8.46
C PHE A 171 16.28 11.57 9.04
N GLY A 172 15.36 12.18 8.30
CA GLY A 172 13.95 12.32 8.69
C GLY A 172 13.30 10.97 8.97
N VAL A 173 13.49 10.00 8.08
CA VAL A 173 13.01 8.61 8.28
C VAL A 173 13.65 7.99 9.52
N VAL A 174 14.97 8.12 9.69
CA VAL A 174 15.67 7.59 10.87
C VAL A 174 15.03 8.10 12.16
N ALA A 175 14.82 9.41 12.27
CA ALA A 175 14.24 10.02 13.46
C ALA A 175 12.81 9.54 13.73
N LEU A 176 11.94 9.59 12.71
CA LEU A 176 10.54 9.20 12.85
C LEU A 176 10.38 7.69 13.10
N MET A 177 11.18 6.84 12.44
CA MET A 177 11.16 5.40 12.68
C MET A 177 11.72 5.01 14.04
N ALA A 178 12.71 5.74 14.56
CA ALA A 178 13.18 5.55 15.92
C ALA A 178 12.08 5.88 16.96
N VAL A 179 11.32 6.96 16.74
CA VAL A 179 10.15 7.29 17.55
C VAL A 179 9.09 6.19 17.44
N ALA A 180 8.80 5.71 16.24
CA ALA A 180 7.87 4.61 16.02
C ALA A 180 8.31 3.32 16.70
N PHE A 181 9.62 3.00 16.64
CA PHE A 181 10.21 1.86 17.35
C PHE A 181 9.97 1.93 18.85
N VAL A 182 10.25 3.08 19.47
CA VAL A 182 10.03 3.31 20.90
C VAL A 182 8.53 3.21 21.24
N ALA A 183 7.66 3.83 20.41
CA ALA A 183 6.22 3.79 20.62
C ALA A 183 5.69 2.34 20.59
N VAL A 184 6.07 1.54 19.58
CA VAL A 184 5.67 0.13 19.48
C VAL A 184 6.26 -0.69 20.65
N MET A 185 7.50 -0.44 21.02
CA MET A 185 8.14 -1.14 22.14
C MET A 185 7.39 -0.93 23.45
N LEU A 186 6.96 0.30 23.74
CA LEU A 186 6.31 0.68 24.99
C LEU A 186 4.80 0.40 25.02
N LEU A 187 4.10 0.68 23.90
CA LEU A 187 2.64 0.68 23.85
C LEU A 187 2.05 -0.65 23.37
N LEU A 188 2.77 -1.41 22.55
CA LEU A 188 2.30 -2.74 22.14
C LEU A 188 2.50 -3.73 23.28
N ARG A 189 1.54 -3.71 24.23
CA ARG A 189 1.47 -4.60 25.38
C ARG A 189 0.26 -5.52 25.21
N GLY A 190 0.46 -6.81 25.29
CA GLY A 190 -0.62 -7.80 25.24
C GLY A 190 -0.09 -9.18 25.60
N PRO A 191 -0.96 -10.11 26.03
CA PRO A 191 -0.55 -11.50 26.16
C PRO A 191 0.00 -11.96 24.83
N THR A 192 1.17 -12.57 24.84
CA THR A 192 1.75 -13.17 23.64
C THR A 192 0.81 -14.32 23.23
N PRO A 193 0.08 -14.24 22.10
CA PRO A 193 -0.75 -15.38 21.67
C PRO A 193 0.11 -16.63 21.59
N GLU A 194 -0.47 -17.79 21.89
CA GLU A 194 0.22 -19.06 21.68
C GLU A 194 0.79 -19.12 20.27
N ARG A 195 2.10 -19.34 20.20
CA ARG A 195 2.82 -19.36 18.92
C ARG A 195 2.54 -20.70 18.24
N THR A 196 1.71 -20.67 17.21
CA THR A 196 1.57 -21.80 16.29
C THR A 196 2.59 -21.65 15.16
N PRO A 197 3.68 -22.44 15.16
CA PRO A 197 4.69 -22.34 14.12
C PRO A 197 4.09 -22.62 12.73
N LEU A 198 4.21 -21.67 11.82
CA LEU A 198 3.76 -21.80 10.44
C LEU A 198 4.85 -22.47 9.60
N ALA A 199 4.43 -23.26 8.60
CA ALA A 199 5.36 -23.80 7.62
C ALA A 199 5.89 -22.68 6.73
N PHE A 200 7.16 -22.75 6.33
CA PHE A 200 7.77 -21.83 5.35
C PHE A 200 6.95 -21.74 4.05
N SER A 201 6.35 -22.86 3.64
CA SER A 201 5.51 -22.92 2.44
C SER A 201 4.09 -22.35 2.61
N ALA A 202 3.70 -21.87 3.80
CA ALA A 202 2.33 -21.43 4.05
C ALA A 202 1.86 -20.29 3.12
N PRO A 203 2.62 -19.20 2.88
CA PRO A 203 2.21 -18.14 1.95
C PRO A 203 2.10 -18.65 0.49
N PHE A 204 3.00 -19.54 0.08
CA PHE A 204 2.96 -20.13 -1.27
C PHE A 204 1.73 -21.02 -1.46
N ARG A 205 1.39 -21.85 -0.46
CA ARG A 205 0.15 -22.64 -0.49
C ARG A 205 -1.09 -21.77 -0.43
N ALA A 206 -1.04 -20.65 0.27
CA ALA A 206 -2.12 -19.68 0.32
C ALA A 206 -2.42 -19.12 -1.09
N LEU A 207 -1.38 -18.75 -1.85
CA LEU A 207 -1.51 -18.33 -3.24
C LEU A 207 -2.05 -19.41 -4.18
N GLY A 208 -1.97 -20.68 -3.80
CA GLY A 208 -2.61 -21.79 -4.51
C GLY A 208 -4.12 -21.89 -4.29
N ARG A 209 -4.71 -21.15 -3.33
CA ARG A 209 -6.17 -21.09 -3.13
C ARG A 209 -6.82 -20.19 -4.19
N PRO A 210 -7.83 -20.68 -4.95
CA PRO A 210 -8.33 -19.95 -6.13
C PRO A 210 -8.79 -18.52 -5.82
N ALA A 211 -9.53 -18.28 -4.76
CA ALA A 211 -10.01 -16.95 -4.39
C ALA A 211 -8.83 -16.00 -4.09
N LEU A 212 -7.87 -16.43 -3.25
CA LEU A 212 -6.70 -15.61 -2.92
C LEU A 212 -5.79 -15.41 -4.13
N ALA A 213 -5.65 -16.42 -5.01
CA ALA A 213 -4.86 -16.31 -6.24
C ALA A 213 -5.42 -15.22 -7.18
N ILE A 214 -6.75 -15.16 -7.35
CA ILE A 214 -7.42 -14.13 -8.15
C ILE A 214 -7.19 -12.75 -7.55
N LEU A 215 -7.39 -12.59 -6.22
CA LEU A 215 -7.17 -11.31 -5.56
C LEU A 215 -5.71 -10.88 -5.59
N ALA A 216 -4.77 -11.82 -5.44
CA ALA A 216 -3.34 -11.56 -5.57
C ALA A 216 -2.95 -11.17 -7.01
N ALA A 217 -3.48 -11.85 -8.02
CA ALA A 217 -3.29 -11.49 -9.42
C ALA A 217 -3.86 -10.09 -9.71
N THR A 218 -5.06 -9.79 -9.22
CA THR A 218 -5.64 -8.45 -9.28
C THR A 218 -4.71 -7.42 -8.65
N ALA A 219 -4.16 -7.73 -7.47
CA ALA A 219 -3.22 -6.87 -6.77
C ALA A 219 -1.94 -6.62 -7.58
N LEU A 220 -1.37 -7.64 -8.18
CA LEU A 220 -0.18 -7.52 -9.03
C LEU A 220 -0.42 -6.51 -10.15
N PHE A 221 -1.50 -6.69 -10.90
CA PHE A 221 -1.75 -5.89 -12.07
C PHE A 221 -2.17 -4.45 -11.76
N TYR A 222 -3.03 -4.20 -10.75
CA TYR A 222 -3.40 -2.81 -10.43
C TYR A 222 -2.23 -2.05 -9.78
N ASN A 223 -1.33 -2.73 -9.08
CA ASN A 223 -0.14 -2.08 -8.54
C ASN A 223 0.87 -1.64 -9.61
N ILE A 224 0.88 -2.24 -10.78
CA ILE A 224 1.61 -1.67 -11.93
C ILE A 224 1.07 -0.27 -12.24
N GLY A 225 -0.25 -0.08 -12.27
CA GLY A 225 -0.87 1.24 -12.43
C GLY A 225 -0.53 2.20 -11.29
N PHE A 226 -0.67 1.73 -10.04
CA PHE A 226 -0.36 2.50 -8.84
C PHE A 226 1.09 3.05 -8.86
N PHE A 227 2.06 2.18 -9.08
CA PHE A 227 3.47 2.58 -9.07
C PHE A 227 3.91 3.29 -10.36
N THR A 228 3.20 3.14 -11.46
CA THR A 228 3.41 3.99 -12.64
C THR A 228 3.00 5.43 -12.32
N LEU A 229 1.86 5.66 -11.68
CA LEU A 229 1.47 7.00 -11.22
C LEU A 229 2.49 7.56 -10.22
N LEU A 230 2.92 6.77 -9.24
CA LEU A 230 3.81 7.24 -8.19
C LEU A 230 5.23 7.49 -8.68
N ALA A 231 5.86 6.52 -9.34
CA ALA A 231 7.29 6.55 -9.64
C ALA A 231 7.62 7.20 -11.00
N PHE A 232 6.73 7.09 -12.00
CA PHE A 232 6.98 7.63 -13.33
C PHE A 232 6.48 9.07 -13.50
N SER A 233 5.32 9.44 -12.92
CA SER A 233 4.72 10.76 -13.14
C SER A 233 5.60 11.97 -12.74
N PRO A 234 6.53 11.89 -11.78
CA PRO A 234 7.46 12.98 -11.49
C PRO A 234 8.26 13.47 -12.72
N PHE A 235 8.61 12.56 -13.63
CA PHE A 235 9.43 12.89 -14.80
C PHE A 235 8.68 13.76 -15.83
N PRO A 236 7.50 13.38 -16.35
CA PRO A 236 6.77 14.23 -17.32
C PRO A 236 6.19 15.51 -16.71
N LEU A 237 5.98 15.57 -15.39
CA LEU A 237 5.55 16.81 -14.72
C LEU A 237 6.60 17.91 -14.83
N GLY A 238 7.89 17.57 -14.78
CA GLY A 238 8.99 18.55 -14.86
C GLY A 238 9.00 19.56 -13.72
N PHE A 239 8.34 19.27 -12.59
CA PHE A 239 8.30 20.13 -11.41
C PHE A 239 9.55 19.94 -10.56
N GLY A 240 9.94 20.98 -9.81
CA GLY A 240 10.90 20.84 -8.72
C GLY A 240 10.32 20.02 -7.57
N ALA A 241 11.19 19.65 -6.61
CA ALA A 241 10.87 18.77 -5.49
C ALA A 241 9.59 19.16 -4.73
N MET A 242 9.38 20.47 -4.49
CA MET A 242 8.16 20.97 -3.83
C MET A 242 6.90 20.76 -4.67
N GLY A 243 6.94 21.00 -5.98
CA GLY A 243 5.78 20.79 -6.88
C GLY A 243 5.39 19.33 -6.97
N ILE A 244 6.37 18.43 -7.06
CA ILE A 244 6.16 16.97 -6.99
C ILE A 244 5.56 16.61 -5.63
N GLY A 245 6.14 17.12 -4.54
CA GLY A 245 5.65 16.88 -3.18
C GLY A 245 4.19 17.28 -2.99
N LEU A 246 3.79 18.47 -3.46
CA LEU A 246 2.39 18.94 -3.37
C LEU A 246 1.44 18.11 -4.23
N THR A 247 1.85 17.69 -5.42
CA THR A 247 1.04 16.83 -6.30
C THR A 247 0.75 15.50 -5.64
N PHE A 248 1.76 14.83 -5.10
CA PHE A 248 1.59 13.54 -4.43
C PHE A 248 0.99 13.66 -3.03
N PHE A 249 1.12 14.81 -2.37
CA PHE A 249 0.34 15.12 -1.18
C PHE A 249 -1.16 15.11 -1.51
N GLY A 250 -1.58 15.78 -2.58
CA GLY A 250 -2.96 15.78 -3.07
C GLY A 250 -3.46 14.37 -3.41
N TRP A 251 -2.64 13.57 -4.10
CA TRP A 251 -2.93 12.18 -4.45
C TRP A 251 -3.11 11.29 -3.22
N GLY A 252 -2.17 11.33 -2.29
CA GLY A 252 -2.22 10.50 -1.08
C GLY A 252 -3.33 10.94 -0.11
N LEU A 253 -3.63 12.24 -0.03
CA LEU A 253 -4.76 12.76 0.72
C LEU A 253 -6.07 12.28 0.12
N GLY A 254 -6.21 12.31 -1.21
CA GLY A 254 -7.35 11.75 -1.93
C GLY A 254 -7.54 10.26 -1.62
N LEU A 255 -6.46 9.49 -1.64
CA LEU A 255 -6.45 8.07 -1.29
C LEU A 255 -6.92 7.86 0.17
N ALA A 256 -6.39 8.61 1.13
CA ALA A 256 -6.78 8.50 2.53
C ALA A 256 -8.25 8.86 2.76
N ILE A 257 -8.74 9.94 2.12
CA ILE A 257 -10.13 10.37 2.20
C ILE A 257 -11.07 9.26 1.69
N THR A 258 -10.81 8.73 0.52
CA THR A 258 -11.68 7.71 -0.07
C THR A 258 -11.60 6.37 0.66
N SER A 259 -10.46 5.99 1.21
CA SER A 259 -10.33 4.81 2.07
C SER A 259 -11.17 4.92 3.34
N VAL A 260 -11.22 6.11 3.96
CA VAL A 260 -11.91 6.29 5.25
C VAL A 260 -13.42 6.48 5.09
N TRP A 261 -13.86 7.23 4.08
CA TRP A 261 -15.27 7.62 3.97
C TRP A 261 -16.00 7.00 2.78
N VAL A 262 -15.36 6.95 1.60
CA VAL A 262 -16.05 6.51 0.37
C VAL A 262 -16.10 4.99 0.27
N ALA A 263 -15.00 4.31 0.51
CA ALA A 263 -14.95 2.85 0.41
C ALA A 263 -15.92 2.17 1.39
N PRO A 264 -15.97 2.53 2.70
CA PRO A 264 -16.94 1.92 3.61
C PRO A 264 -18.40 2.22 3.23
N LEU A 265 -18.67 3.42 2.69
CA LEU A 265 -20.02 3.77 2.23
C LEU A 265 -20.45 2.90 1.04
N LEU A 266 -19.55 2.67 0.09
CA LEU A 266 -19.82 1.81 -1.05
C LEU A 266 -19.98 0.35 -0.65
N LEU A 267 -19.11 -0.15 0.23
CA LEU A 267 -19.12 -1.54 0.69
C LEU A 267 -20.34 -1.88 1.57
N ARG A 268 -20.98 -0.88 2.19
CA ARG A 268 -22.27 -1.07 2.87
C ARG A 268 -23.46 -1.20 1.93
N ARG A 269 -23.35 -0.73 0.68
CA ARG A 269 -24.46 -0.66 -0.27
C ARG A 269 -24.29 -1.58 -1.48
N LEU A 270 -23.07 -1.99 -1.76
CA LEU A 270 -22.73 -2.76 -2.95
C LEU A 270 -21.88 -3.96 -2.55
N ARG A 271 -21.99 -5.03 -3.31
CA ARG A 271 -21.11 -6.20 -3.20
C ARG A 271 -19.68 -5.80 -3.49
N LEU A 272 -18.75 -6.39 -2.77
CA LEU A 272 -17.33 -6.09 -2.84
C LEU A 272 -16.78 -6.25 -4.27
N THR A 273 -17.13 -7.35 -4.98
CA THR A 273 -16.75 -7.55 -6.38
C THR A 273 -17.32 -6.47 -7.30
N THR A 274 -18.52 -5.96 -7.02
CA THR A 274 -19.15 -4.87 -7.80
C THR A 274 -18.38 -3.56 -7.62
N VAL A 275 -17.97 -3.23 -6.39
CA VAL A 275 -17.14 -2.04 -6.11
C VAL A 275 -15.84 -2.11 -6.90
N LEU A 276 -15.14 -3.26 -6.89
CA LEU A 276 -13.92 -3.45 -7.65
C LEU A 276 -14.13 -3.37 -9.17
N LEU A 277 -15.26 -3.93 -9.70
CA LEU A 277 -15.59 -3.88 -11.12
C LEU A 277 -16.02 -2.48 -11.60
N ILE A 278 -16.32 -1.56 -10.71
CA ILE A 278 -16.53 -0.14 -11.03
C ILE A 278 -15.21 0.63 -10.89
N ALA A 279 -14.50 0.46 -9.77
CA ALA A 279 -13.33 1.26 -9.46
C ALA A 279 -12.12 0.95 -10.37
N LEU A 280 -11.86 -0.32 -10.70
CA LEU A 280 -10.74 -0.69 -11.57
C LEU A 280 -10.89 -0.14 -13.01
N PRO A 281 -12.05 -0.25 -13.71
CA PRO A 281 -12.23 0.41 -15.00
C PRO A 281 -12.13 1.93 -14.93
N LEU A 282 -12.61 2.58 -13.86
CA LEU A 282 -12.44 4.02 -13.67
C LEU A 282 -10.96 4.40 -13.54
N LEU A 283 -10.17 3.61 -12.81
CA LEU A 283 -8.71 3.80 -12.73
C LEU A 283 -8.03 3.60 -14.10
N ALA A 284 -8.45 2.58 -14.87
CA ALA A 284 -7.92 2.36 -16.22
C ALA A 284 -8.24 3.54 -17.15
N LEU A 285 -9.45 4.09 -17.06
CA LEU A 285 -9.87 5.25 -17.83
C LEU A 285 -9.06 6.50 -17.47
N ASP A 286 -8.81 6.73 -16.16
CA ASP A 286 -7.98 7.84 -15.67
C ASP A 286 -6.55 7.72 -16.21
N LEU A 287 -5.96 6.51 -16.19
CA LEU A 287 -4.64 6.26 -16.77
C LEU A 287 -4.59 6.50 -18.27
N VAL A 288 -5.64 6.12 -19.01
CA VAL A 288 -5.77 6.44 -20.44
C VAL A 288 -5.84 7.96 -20.63
N ALA A 289 -6.63 8.66 -19.83
CA ALA A 289 -6.69 10.13 -19.87
C ALA A 289 -5.32 10.75 -19.60
N ALA A 290 -4.58 10.27 -18.58
CA ALA A 290 -3.23 10.73 -18.26
C ALA A 290 -2.27 10.57 -19.46
N ALA A 291 -2.38 9.49 -20.22
CA ALA A 291 -1.56 9.27 -21.42
C ALA A 291 -1.77 10.35 -22.49
N PHE A 292 -3.00 10.82 -22.68
CA PHE A 292 -3.33 11.84 -23.67
C PHE A 292 -3.02 13.26 -23.20
N VAL A 293 -3.02 13.50 -21.88
CA VAL A 293 -2.79 14.84 -21.31
C VAL A 293 -1.38 15.01 -20.76
N VAL A 294 -0.47 14.06 -20.97
CA VAL A 294 0.88 14.05 -20.39
C VAL A 294 1.70 15.31 -20.69
N SER A 295 1.41 16.00 -21.78
CA SER A 295 2.08 17.29 -22.14
C SER A 295 1.54 18.50 -21.38
N SER A 296 0.41 18.36 -20.66
CA SER A 296 -0.19 19.42 -19.84
C SER A 296 -0.02 19.10 -18.35
N ALA A 297 0.92 19.75 -17.69
CA ALA A 297 1.20 19.50 -16.28
C ALA A 297 -0.06 19.64 -15.39
N ALA A 298 -0.89 20.67 -15.64
CA ALA A 298 -2.12 20.86 -14.84
C ALA A 298 -3.13 19.73 -15.04
N ALA A 299 -3.32 19.24 -16.29
CA ALA A 299 -4.22 18.14 -16.55
C ALA A 299 -3.66 16.82 -16.02
N LEU A 300 -2.33 16.60 -16.10
CA LEU A 300 -1.67 15.42 -15.53
C LEU A 300 -1.79 15.39 -14.00
N VAL A 301 -1.59 16.54 -13.32
CA VAL A 301 -1.83 16.66 -11.86
C VAL A 301 -3.26 16.27 -11.52
N THR A 302 -4.24 16.69 -12.32
CA THR A 302 -5.65 16.33 -12.10
C THR A 302 -5.85 14.82 -12.19
N CYS A 303 -5.31 14.17 -13.22
CA CYS A 303 -5.37 12.69 -13.35
C CYS A 303 -4.67 12.02 -12.16
N ILE A 304 -3.49 12.47 -11.74
CA ILE A 304 -2.79 11.90 -10.58
C ILE A 304 -3.68 11.95 -9.33
N VAL A 305 -4.28 13.11 -9.03
CA VAL A 305 -5.14 13.26 -7.84
C VAL A 305 -6.42 12.40 -7.95
N VAL A 306 -7.05 12.34 -9.13
CA VAL A 306 -8.21 11.49 -9.40
C VAL A 306 -7.83 10.01 -9.25
N GLY A 307 -6.68 9.61 -9.79
CA GLY A 307 -6.13 8.27 -9.59
C GLY A 307 -5.98 7.91 -8.11
N GLY A 308 -5.53 8.86 -7.27
CA GLY A 308 -5.47 8.69 -5.82
C GLY A 308 -6.84 8.44 -5.18
N LEU A 309 -7.85 9.21 -5.57
CA LEU A 309 -9.23 9.02 -5.09
C LEU A 309 -9.76 7.61 -5.44
N VAL A 310 -9.55 7.14 -6.65
CA VAL A 310 -10.01 5.80 -7.07
C VAL A 310 -9.20 4.70 -6.37
N LEU A 311 -7.89 4.88 -6.22
CA LEU A 311 -7.00 3.93 -5.57
C LEU A 311 -7.33 3.69 -4.10
N GLY A 312 -7.82 4.71 -3.38
CA GLY A 312 -8.27 4.52 -1.99
C GLY A 312 -9.43 3.53 -1.88
N VAL A 313 -10.38 3.59 -2.81
CA VAL A 313 -11.48 2.62 -2.88
C VAL A 313 -10.97 1.22 -3.24
N VAL A 314 -10.12 1.11 -4.28
CA VAL A 314 -9.56 -0.18 -4.73
C VAL A 314 -8.74 -0.85 -3.61
N ASN A 315 -7.85 -0.09 -2.95
CA ASN A 315 -6.99 -0.61 -1.89
C ASN A 315 -7.82 -1.16 -0.72
N THR A 316 -8.78 -0.39 -0.23
CA THR A 316 -9.62 -0.79 0.91
C THR A 316 -10.45 -2.03 0.55
N ALA A 317 -11.17 -1.99 -0.57
CA ALA A 317 -12.01 -3.12 -1.00
C ALA A 317 -11.18 -4.39 -1.24
N LEU A 318 -10.02 -4.28 -1.89
CA LEU A 318 -9.20 -5.46 -2.18
C LEU A 318 -8.52 -6.03 -0.92
N THR A 319 -8.10 -5.18 0.01
CA THR A 319 -7.52 -5.62 1.29
C THR A 319 -8.59 -6.33 2.14
N GLU A 320 -9.83 -5.81 2.19
CA GLU A 320 -10.96 -6.46 2.87
C GLU A 320 -11.27 -7.81 2.22
N ALA A 321 -11.36 -7.87 0.88
CA ALA A 321 -11.56 -9.11 0.14
C ALA A 321 -10.53 -10.19 0.48
N VAL A 322 -9.27 -9.81 0.57
CA VAL A 322 -8.17 -10.75 0.89
C VAL A 322 -8.30 -11.31 2.31
N MET A 323 -8.71 -10.47 3.27
CA MET A 323 -8.88 -10.91 4.65
C MET A 323 -10.09 -11.82 4.85
N GLU A 324 -11.10 -11.72 3.98
CA GLU A 324 -12.31 -12.53 3.99
C GLU A 324 -12.22 -13.76 3.08
N ALA A 325 -11.32 -13.74 2.08
CA ALA A 325 -11.19 -14.81 1.08
C ALA A 325 -10.70 -16.16 1.64
N THR A 326 -10.26 -16.22 2.90
CA THR A 326 -9.58 -17.40 3.42
C THR A 326 -9.67 -17.51 4.94
N ASP A 327 -9.85 -18.75 5.44
CA ASP A 327 -9.76 -19.11 6.87
C ASP A 327 -8.31 -19.22 7.37
N LEU A 328 -7.33 -18.92 6.53
CA LEU A 328 -5.92 -18.95 6.92
C LEU A 328 -5.61 -17.86 7.96
N PRO A 329 -4.57 -18.06 8.79
CA PRO A 329 -4.11 -17.00 9.68
C PRO A 329 -3.89 -15.69 8.91
N ARG A 330 -4.39 -14.59 9.46
CA ARG A 330 -4.31 -13.23 8.83
C ARG A 330 -2.89 -12.85 8.42
N SER A 331 -1.88 -13.28 9.17
CA SER A 331 -0.47 -13.07 8.85
C SER A 331 -0.05 -13.78 7.56
N VAL A 332 -0.60 -14.95 7.26
CA VAL A 332 -0.32 -15.71 6.03
C VAL A 332 -0.98 -15.03 4.83
N ALA A 333 -2.27 -14.69 4.95
CA ALA A 333 -2.99 -13.98 3.90
C ALA A 333 -2.34 -12.62 3.57
N SER A 334 -2.05 -11.83 4.61
CA SER A 334 -1.37 -10.53 4.48
C SER A 334 0.01 -10.65 3.82
N SER A 335 0.84 -11.59 4.28
CA SER A 335 2.18 -11.81 3.70
C SER A 335 2.11 -12.21 2.23
N ALA A 336 1.25 -13.16 1.88
CA ALA A 336 1.10 -13.67 0.52
C ALA A 336 0.58 -12.57 -0.44
N TYR A 337 -0.47 -11.87 -0.05
CA TYR A 337 -1.06 -10.78 -0.80
C TYR A 337 -0.08 -9.61 -0.99
N SER A 338 0.53 -9.13 0.10
CA SER A 338 1.45 -7.99 0.05
C SER A 338 2.68 -8.30 -0.77
N ALA A 339 3.21 -9.53 -0.72
CA ALA A 339 4.33 -9.95 -1.55
C ALA A 339 4.04 -9.75 -3.04
N VAL A 340 2.92 -10.29 -3.51
CA VAL A 340 2.52 -10.18 -4.93
C VAL A 340 2.25 -8.73 -5.32
N ARG A 341 1.60 -7.96 -4.44
CA ARG A 341 1.34 -6.53 -4.61
C ARG A 341 2.62 -5.73 -4.82
N PHE A 342 3.62 -5.91 -3.96
CA PHE A 342 4.90 -5.18 -4.06
C PHE A 342 5.74 -5.64 -5.26
N LEU A 343 5.68 -6.93 -5.63
CA LEU A 343 6.35 -7.42 -6.85
C LEU A 343 5.73 -6.81 -8.12
N GLY A 344 4.40 -6.62 -8.17
CA GLY A 344 3.75 -5.85 -9.24
C GLY A 344 4.28 -4.42 -9.31
N GLY A 345 4.40 -3.76 -8.15
CA GLY A 345 4.99 -2.42 -8.04
C GLY A 345 6.44 -2.36 -8.49
N ALA A 346 7.24 -3.39 -8.22
CA ALA A 346 8.65 -3.45 -8.60
C ALA A 346 8.88 -3.50 -10.12
N VAL A 347 7.91 -4.02 -10.88
CA VAL A 347 7.98 -4.11 -12.35
C VAL A 347 7.67 -2.77 -13.01
N ALA A 348 6.86 -1.94 -12.39
CA ALA A 348 6.33 -0.71 -13.00
C ALA A 348 7.40 0.33 -13.37
N PRO A 349 8.33 0.77 -12.47
CA PRO A 349 9.29 1.80 -12.79
C PRO A 349 10.23 1.44 -13.96
N PRO A 350 10.94 0.28 -13.96
CA PRO A 350 11.84 -0.05 -15.04
C PRO A 350 11.12 -0.25 -16.38
N LEU A 351 9.90 -0.82 -16.34
CA LEU A 351 9.11 -1.00 -17.55
C LEU A 351 8.62 0.34 -18.11
N ALA A 352 8.20 1.26 -17.25
CA ALA A 352 7.79 2.60 -17.64
C ALA A 352 8.94 3.37 -18.29
N ALA A 353 10.16 3.29 -17.74
CA ALA A 353 11.34 3.92 -18.31
C ALA A 353 11.69 3.38 -19.69
N VAL A 354 11.72 2.05 -19.86
CA VAL A 354 11.99 1.42 -21.16
C VAL A 354 10.97 1.87 -22.21
N LEU A 355 9.68 1.89 -21.87
CA LEU A 355 8.62 2.29 -22.77
C LEU A 355 8.68 3.78 -23.13
N TRP A 356 9.00 4.63 -22.15
CA TRP A 356 9.19 6.06 -22.40
C TRP A 356 10.33 6.33 -23.37
N HIS A 357 11.49 5.70 -23.16
CA HIS A 357 12.65 5.88 -24.05
C HIS A 357 12.42 5.28 -25.45
N ALA A 358 11.69 4.17 -25.54
CA ALA A 358 11.42 3.51 -26.82
C ALA A 358 10.35 4.24 -27.66
N PHE A 359 9.40 4.93 -27.02
CA PHE A 359 8.24 5.54 -27.68
C PHE A 359 8.04 6.99 -27.24
N ASN A 360 7.24 7.24 -26.21
CA ASN A 360 6.95 8.56 -25.65
C ASN A 360 6.39 8.48 -24.23
N ALA A 361 6.23 9.63 -23.56
CA ALA A 361 5.78 9.72 -22.18
C ALA A 361 4.33 9.24 -21.92
N GLY A 362 3.49 9.10 -22.93
CA GLY A 362 2.11 8.60 -22.81
C GLY A 362 2.06 7.07 -22.72
N VAL A 363 3.01 6.35 -23.36
CA VAL A 363 2.97 4.89 -23.47
C VAL A 363 3.05 4.17 -22.11
N PRO A 364 3.85 4.62 -21.11
CA PRO A 364 3.81 4.06 -19.75
C PRO A 364 2.41 4.08 -19.12
N TYR A 365 1.63 5.13 -19.30
CA TYR A 365 0.26 5.20 -18.78
C TYR A 365 -0.69 4.25 -19.53
N ILE A 366 -0.52 4.07 -20.85
CA ILE A 366 -1.30 3.06 -21.61
C ILE A 366 -0.98 1.65 -21.12
N MET A 367 0.30 1.33 -20.88
CA MET A 367 0.72 0.05 -20.29
C MET A 367 0.09 -0.15 -18.91
N ALA A 368 0.11 0.87 -18.06
CA ALA A 368 -0.51 0.86 -16.75
C ALA A 368 -2.04 0.65 -16.84
N ALA A 369 -2.70 1.35 -17.76
CA ALA A 369 -4.13 1.16 -18.04
C ALA A 369 -4.45 -0.27 -18.47
N ALA A 370 -3.66 -0.84 -19.40
CA ALA A 370 -3.82 -2.23 -19.83
C ALA A 370 -3.66 -3.21 -18.67
N SER A 371 -2.69 -2.99 -17.77
CA SER A 371 -2.51 -3.79 -16.56
C SER A 371 -3.74 -3.71 -15.64
N VAL A 372 -4.30 -2.51 -15.44
CA VAL A 372 -5.50 -2.34 -14.60
C VAL A 372 -6.74 -2.97 -15.25
N VAL A 373 -6.84 -2.97 -16.58
CA VAL A 373 -7.88 -3.74 -17.30
C VAL A 373 -7.73 -5.23 -17.02
N ILE A 374 -6.51 -5.78 -17.05
CA ILE A 374 -6.28 -7.19 -16.70
C ILE A 374 -6.71 -7.43 -15.24
N ALA A 375 -6.40 -6.53 -14.30
CA ALA A 375 -6.89 -6.63 -12.92
C ALA A 375 -8.42 -6.69 -12.85
N SER A 376 -9.12 -5.85 -13.62
CA SER A 376 -10.58 -5.87 -13.71
C SER A 376 -11.11 -7.20 -14.28
N LEU A 377 -10.46 -7.73 -15.31
CA LEU A 377 -10.81 -9.03 -15.90
C LEU A 377 -10.58 -10.19 -14.90
N CYS A 378 -9.52 -10.14 -14.08
CA CYS A 378 -9.30 -11.12 -13.00
C CYS A 378 -10.52 -11.16 -12.05
N ILE A 379 -11.03 -10.02 -11.62
CA ILE A 379 -12.24 -9.95 -10.78
C ILE A 379 -13.46 -10.45 -11.56
N LEU A 380 -13.67 -10.01 -12.80
CA LEU A 380 -14.82 -10.37 -13.60
C LEU A 380 -14.94 -11.88 -13.81
N PHE A 381 -13.89 -12.52 -14.26
CA PHE A 381 -13.86 -13.98 -14.46
C PHE A 381 -13.74 -14.77 -13.15
N GLY A 382 -13.19 -14.16 -12.12
CA GLY A 382 -13.07 -14.72 -10.78
C GLY A 382 -14.35 -14.67 -9.92
N ARG A 383 -15.39 -13.94 -10.34
CA ARG A 383 -16.65 -13.76 -9.57
C ARG A 383 -17.21 -15.06 -8.99
N PRO A 384 -17.29 -16.19 -9.72
CA PRO A 384 -17.84 -17.43 -9.15
C PRO A 384 -17.04 -17.94 -7.94
N LEU A 385 -15.72 -17.72 -7.92
CA LEU A 385 -14.84 -18.15 -6.84
C LEU A 385 -14.83 -17.15 -5.67
N LEU A 386 -15.29 -15.92 -5.88
CA LEU A 386 -15.41 -14.85 -4.90
C LEU A 386 -16.85 -14.70 -4.34
N ALA A 387 -17.79 -15.52 -4.76
CA ALA A 387 -19.21 -15.42 -4.38
C ALA A 387 -19.43 -15.52 -2.86
N HIS A 388 -18.58 -16.28 -2.14
CA HIS A 388 -18.67 -16.41 -0.68
C HIS A 388 -18.30 -15.09 0.05
N ILE A 389 -17.46 -14.26 -0.52
CA ILE A 389 -17.07 -12.94 0.02
C ILE A 389 -18.23 -11.94 -0.18
N ASP A 390 -18.89 -11.99 -1.34
CA ASP A 390 -20.04 -11.14 -1.64
C ASP A 390 -21.27 -11.48 -0.78
N GLY A 391 -21.42 -12.72 -0.31
CA GLY A 391 -22.50 -13.15 0.55
C GLY A 391 -22.35 -12.72 2.02
N ALA A 392 -21.16 -12.34 2.42
CA ALA A 392 -20.89 -11.79 3.76
C ALA A 392 -21.37 -10.31 3.90
N HIS A 393 -21.61 -9.64 2.79
CA HIS A 393 -22.18 -8.30 2.73
C HIS A 393 -23.64 -8.40 2.24
N PRO A 394 -24.65 -8.28 3.12
CA PRO A 394 -26.06 -8.43 2.73
C PRO A 394 -26.46 -7.34 1.73
N ASP A 395 -27.12 -7.75 0.65
CA ASP A 395 -27.75 -6.82 -0.30
C ASP A 395 -28.77 -5.95 0.44
N ALA A 396 -28.70 -4.64 0.30
CA ALA A 396 -29.73 -3.70 0.77
C ALA A 396 -31.13 -4.01 0.18
N ALA A 397 -31.22 -4.85 -0.84
CA ALA A 397 -32.47 -5.34 -1.40
C ALA A 397 -33.17 -6.38 -0.52
N ASP A 398 -32.43 -7.18 0.28
CA ASP A 398 -33.02 -8.18 1.17
C ASP A 398 -33.57 -7.56 2.47
N GLU A 399 -32.98 -6.46 2.97
CA GLU A 399 -33.55 -5.72 4.09
C GLU A 399 -34.88 -5.04 3.71
N GLY A 400 -35.00 -4.56 2.48
CA GLY A 400 -36.25 -3.99 1.95
C GLY A 400 -37.35 -5.03 1.80
N ALA A 401 -37.02 -6.24 1.41
CA ALA A 401 -37.97 -7.34 1.28
C ALA A 401 -38.42 -7.90 2.64
N ALA A 402 -37.50 -7.98 3.61
CA ALA A 402 -37.82 -8.44 4.96
C ALA A 402 -38.73 -7.45 5.73
N VAL A 403 -38.54 -6.15 5.53
CA VAL A 403 -39.41 -5.12 6.12
C VAL A 403 -40.80 -5.12 5.51
N LEU A 404 -40.93 -5.38 4.19
CA LEU A 404 -42.24 -5.46 3.51
C LEU A 404 -43.03 -6.73 3.86
N VAL A 405 -42.38 -7.80 4.30
CA VAL A 405 -43.03 -9.04 4.75
C VAL A 405 -43.38 -9.00 6.24
N GLY A 406 -42.66 -8.20 7.04
CA GLY A 406 -42.93 -8.03 8.48
C GLY A 406 -44.15 -7.15 8.82
N ASP A 407 -44.55 -6.26 7.92
CA ASP A 407 -45.73 -5.36 8.12
C ASP A 407 -47.06 -6.00 7.60
N ALA A 408 -47.04 -7.23 7.13
CA ALA A 408 -48.20 -7.96 6.59
C ALA A 408 -48.65 -9.15 7.45
N ALA A 409 -48.18 -9.23 8.73
CA ALA A 409 -48.60 -10.32 9.65
C ALA A 409 -49.28 -9.74 10.91
#